data_489da7f248fd535f8b1118c7b86f32c6
#
_entry.id   489da7f248fd535f8b1118c7b86f32c6
#
_cell.length_a   1.000
_cell.length_b   1.000
_cell.length_c   1.000
_cell.angle_alpha   90.00
_cell.angle_beta   90.00
_cell.angle_gamma   90.00
#
_symmetry.space_group_name_H-M   'P 1'
#
loop_
_entity.id
_entity.type
_entity.pdbx_description
1 polymer ?
#
loop_
_entity_poly.entity_id
_entity_poly.type
_entity_poly.pdbx_seq_one_letter_code
_entity_poly.pdbx_strand_id
1 'polypeptide(L)'
;RVELTQDGVAYSNLDDLNTDITCFIENGFCRFNVNSHLVNINQQSPKQGEVLVEVNYAFSEQGVSISVERCNDSAYLVLPVIASPKEEVRISTREASIKKNKGILYITCEAGYIDVAPTDSDGRIFNPVPGFSFAPLRIIPESIGKKIQINIYFC
;
A
#
# COMPACT_ATOMS: atom_id res chain seq x y z
N ARG A 1 -3.68 1.10 0.08
CA ARG A 1 -4.20 2.07 1.06
C ARG A 1 -3.20 2.31 2.18
N VAL A 2 -3.21 3.50 2.75
CA VAL A 2 -2.46 3.81 3.96
C VAL A 2 -3.37 3.63 5.17
N GLU A 3 -2.87 2.98 6.19
CA GLU A 3 -3.61 2.68 7.42
C GLU A 3 -2.84 3.09 8.66
N LEU A 4 -3.58 3.43 9.70
CA LEU A 4 -3.13 3.63 11.07
C LEU A 4 -4.12 2.95 12.01
N THR A 5 -3.63 2.21 12.98
CA THR A 5 -4.49 1.67 14.06
C THR A 5 -4.13 2.35 15.38
N GLN A 6 -5.11 2.92 16.04
CA GLN A 6 -4.95 3.56 17.33
C GLN A 6 -6.07 3.16 18.27
N ASP A 7 -5.73 2.63 19.44
CA ASP A 7 -6.70 2.17 20.47
C ASP A 7 -7.75 1.18 19.94
N GLY A 8 -7.36 0.32 19.01
CA GLY A 8 -8.25 -0.65 18.36
C GLY A 8 -9.18 -0.07 17.28
N VAL A 9 -9.04 1.22 16.95
CA VAL A 9 -9.76 1.87 15.85
C VAL A 9 -8.83 1.97 14.64
N ALA A 10 -9.33 1.51 13.48
CA ALA A 10 -8.63 1.66 12.21
C ALA A 10 -8.99 2.99 11.55
N TYR A 11 -7.98 3.65 11.02
CA TYR A 11 -8.08 4.85 10.20
C TYR A 11 -7.42 4.59 8.85
N SER A 12 -8.07 5.00 7.78
CA SER A 12 -7.60 4.73 6.42
C SER A 12 -7.84 5.91 5.50
N ASN A 13 -6.96 6.09 4.54
CA ASN A 13 -7.17 7.05 3.47
C ASN A 13 -8.26 6.62 2.47
N LEU A 14 -8.67 5.34 2.47
CA LEU A 14 -9.80 4.89 1.65
C LEU A 14 -11.16 5.36 2.18
N ASP A 15 -11.24 5.64 3.46
CA ASP A 15 -12.48 6.09 4.09
C ASP A 15 -12.70 7.60 3.95
N ASP A 16 -11.68 8.35 3.50
CA ASP A 16 -11.77 9.81 3.33
C ASP A 16 -12.65 10.18 2.12
N LEU A 17 -13.78 10.82 2.39
CA LEU A 17 -14.71 11.31 1.38
C LEU A 17 -14.27 12.63 0.71
N ASN A 18 -13.22 13.27 1.23
CA ASN A 18 -12.67 14.54 0.76
C ASN A 18 -11.32 14.41 0.08
N THR A 19 -11.02 13.22 -0.45
CA THR A 19 -9.77 12.94 -1.17
C THR A 19 -9.65 13.79 -2.43
N ASP A 20 -8.51 14.46 -2.60
CA ASP A 20 -8.17 15.16 -3.84
C ASP A 20 -7.23 14.30 -4.70
N ILE A 21 -7.59 14.14 -5.97
CA ILE A 21 -6.83 13.33 -6.92
C ILE A 21 -6.50 14.15 -8.15
N THR A 22 -5.21 14.27 -8.45
CA THR A 22 -4.72 14.87 -9.69
C THR A 22 -4.07 13.80 -10.57
N CYS A 23 -4.26 13.90 -11.88
CA CYS A 23 -3.68 13.01 -12.86
C CYS A 23 -2.99 13.82 -13.97
N PHE A 24 -1.78 13.40 -14.35
CA PHE A 24 -1.05 14.03 -15.46
C PHE A 24 -0.11 13.02 -16.14
N ILE A 25 0.26 13.33 -17.39
CA ILE A 25 1.22 12.52 -18.16
C ILE A 25 2.49 13.34 -18.32
N GLU A 26 3.61 12.78 -17.89
CA GLU A 26 4.92 13.38 -17.97
C GLU A 26 5.99 12.35 -18.31
N ASN A 27 6.81 12.62 -19.33
CA ASN A 27 7.96 11.78 -19.72
C ASN A 27 7.61 10.30 -19.92
N GLY A 28 6.44 9.99 -20.47
CA GLY A 28 5.98 8.60 -20.70
C GLY A 28 5.39 7.90 -19.47
N PHE A 29 5.26 8.61 -18.36
CA PHE A 29 4.58 8.10 -17.17
C PHE A 29 3.18 8.70 -17.02
N CYS A 30 2.20 7.86 -16.70
CA CYS A 30 0.93 8.33 -16.18
C CYS A 30 1.07 8.43 -14.65
N ARG A 31 0.91 9.64 -14.13
CA ARG A 31 1.09 9.92 -12.70
C ARG A 31 -0.23 10.28 -12.04
N PHE A 32 -0.42 9.78 -10.83
CA PHE A 32 -1.51 10.19 -9.95
C PHE A 32 -0.91 10.68 -8.64
N ASN A 33 -1.36 11.83 -8.20
CA ASN A 33 -1.13 12.31 -6.84
C ASN A 33 -2.46 12.28 -6.10
N VAL A 34 -2.48 11.65 -4.95
CA VAL A 34 -3.64 11.46 -4.09
C VAL A 34 -3.36 12.10 -2.75
N ASN A 35 -4.09 13.18 -2.43
CA ASN A 35 -4.05 13.85 -1.14
C ASN A 35 -5.31 13.48 -0.35
N SER A 36 -5.14 12.91 0.82
CA SER A 36 -6.23 12.40 1.65
C SER A 36 -5.88 12.48 3.12
N HIS A 37 -6.86 12.31 3.99
CA HIS A 37 -6.65 12.19 5.42
C HIS A 37 -6.86 10.75 5.88
N LEU A 38 -6.23 10.38 6.98
CA LEU A 38 -6.57 9.15 7.66
C LEU A 38 -7.80 9.41 8.53
N VAL A 39 -8.91 8.80 8.17
CA VAL A 39 -10.17 8.86 8.91
C VAL A 39 -10.70 7.46 9.18
N ASN A 40 -11.52 7.32 10.20
CA ASN A 40 -12.29 6.10 10.41
C ASN A 40 -13.57 6.09 9.54
N ILE A 41 -14.31 5.00 9.56
CA ILE A 41 -15.56 4.86 8.80
C ILE A 41 -16.62 5.92 9.11
N ASN A 42 -16.52 6.61 10.25
CA ASN A 42 -17.40 7.72 10.65
C ASN A 42 -16.82 9.10 10.29
N GLN A 43 -15.81 9.18 9.46
CA GLN A 43 -15.11 10.42 9.04
C GLN A 43 -14.43 11.17 10.20
N GLN A 44 -14.04 10.45 11.25
CA GLN A 44 -13.35 11.05 12.38
C GLN A 44 -11.84 10.85 12.25
N SER A 45 -11.08 11.89 12.53
CA SER A 45 -9.61 11.85 12.59
C SER A 45 -9.11 11.08 13.82
N PRO A 46 -7.86 10.59 13.79
CA PRO A 46 -7.19 10.05 14.97
C PRO A 46 -7.14 11.04 16.14
N LYS A 47 -7.00 10.54 17.35
CA LYS A 47 -6.98 11.38 18.58
C LYS A 47 -5.88 12.45 18.61
N GLN A 48 -4.76 12.19 17.94
CA GLN A 48 -3.66 13.15 17.81
C GLN A 48 -3.94 14.31 16.84
N GLY A 49 -5.07 14.29 16.16
CA GLY A 49 -5.48 15.28 15.18
C GLY A 49 -5.47 14.77 13.74
N GLU A 50 -5.64 15.67 12.80
CA GLU A 50 -5.65 15.34 11.37
C GLU A 50 -4.31 14.79 10.91
N VAL A 51 -4.34 13.70 10.15
CA VAL A 51 -3.18 13.07 9.54
C VAL A 51 -3.35 13.10 8.03
N LEU A 52 -2.64 14.04 7.40
CA LEU A 52 -2.60 14.16 5.94
C LEU A 52 -1.64 13.11 5.37
N VAL A 53 -2.08 12.44 4.31
CA VAL A 53 -1.30 11.47 3.56
C VAL A 53 -1.27 11.88 2.09
N GLU A 54 -0.09 11.90 1.53
CA GLU A 54 0.13 12.09 0.09
C GLU A 54 0.67 10.79 -0.52
N VAL A 55 -0.07 10.23 -1.48
CA VAL A 55 0.33 9.02 -2.19
C VAL A 55 0.53 9.34 -3.66
N ASN A 56 1.74 9.08 -4.16
CA ASN A 56 2.09 9.27 -5.55
C ASN A 56 2.20 7.91 -6.26
N TYR A 57 1.53 7.78 -7.39
CA TYR A 57 1.64 6.63 -8.29
C TYR A 57 2.26 7.08 -9.61
N ALA A 58 3.22 6.31 -10.12
CA ALA A 58 3.77 6.49 -11.44
C ALA A 58 3.71 5.17 -12.21
N PHE A 59 2.91 5.15 -13.27
CA PHE A 59 2.71 3.99 -14.14
C PHE A 59 3.54 4.14 -15.41
N SER A 60 4.26 3.09 -15.79
CA SER A 60 5.00 3.00 -17.04
C SER A 60 4.80 1.61 -17.66
N GLU A 61 5.36 1.40 -18.85
CA GLU A 61 5.39 0.05 -19.48
C GLU A 61 6.20 -0.97 -18.66
N GLN A 62 7.14 -0.51 -17.82
CA GLN A 62 7.99 -1.36 -17.00
C GLN A 62 7.37 -1.74 -15.67
N GLY A 63 6.34 -0.99 -15.21
CA GLY A 63 5.70 -1.26 -13.93
C GLY A 63 5.11 -0.03 -13.27
N VAL A 64 4.94 -0.14 -11.96
CA VAL A 64 4.34 0.89 -11.10
C VAL A 64 5.29 1.25 -9.99
N SER A 65 5.54 2.55 -9.81
CA SER A 65 6.20 3.09 -8.62
C SER A 65 5.15 3.75 -7.72
N ILE A 66 5.24 3.51 -6.43
CA ILE A 66 4.36 4.08 -5.42
C ILE A 66 5.22 4.73 -4.34
N SER A 67 4.98 6.00 -4.04
CA SER A 67 5.55 6.64 -2.85
C SER A 67 4.46 7.17 -1.93
N VAL A 68 4.69 7.07 -0.64
CA VAL A 68 3.85 7.66 0.40
C VAL A 68 4.68 8.70 1.11
N GLU A 69 4.27 9.94 0.99
CA GLU A 69 4.87 11.09 1.66
C GLU A 69 4.00 11.49 2.87
N ARG A 70 4.60 12.16 3.85
CA ARG A 70 3.88 12.71 5.02
C ARG A 70 3.11 11.65 5.82
N CYS A 71 3.65 10.44 5.88
CA CYS A 71 3.08 9.38 6.70
C CYS A 71 3.40 9.66 8.18
N ASN A 72 2.40 9.55 9.06
CA ASN A 72 2.61 9.64 10.50
C ASN A 72 3.35 8.38 11.00
N ASP A 73 3.90 8.46 12.19
CA ASP A 73 4.83 7.55 12.87
C ASP A 73 4.38 6.09 12.94
N SER A 74 3.08 5.85 12.89
CA SER A 74 2.50 4.52 13.04
C SER A 74 1.68 4.08 11.82
N ALA A 75 1.66 4.90 10.76
CA ALA A 75 0.95 4.56 9.55
C ALA A 75 1.81 3.67 8.63
N TYR A 76 1.18 2.78 7.92
CA TYR A 76 1.80 1.85 6.99
C TYR A 76 0.99 1.72 5.71
N LEU A 77 1.65 1.37 4.61
CA LEU A 77 0.99 1.07 3.35
C LEU A 77 0.58 -0.41 3.32
N VAL A 78 -0.71 -0.67 3.14
CA VAL A 78 -1.21 -2.01 2.84
C VAL A 78 -1.28 -2.19 1.33
N LEU A 79 -0.56 -3.17 0.84
CA LEU A 79 -0.50 -3.54 -0.57
C LEU A 79 -1.06 -4.96 -0.75
N PRO A 80 -2.35 -5.11 -1.07
CA PRO A 80 -2.94 -6.42 -1.35
C PRO A 80 -2.53 -6.85 -2.78
N VAL A 81 -1.55 -7.75 -2.88
CA VAL A 81 -1.13 -8.28 -4.17
C VAL A 81 -1.83 -9.60 -4.44
N ILE A 82 -2.53 -9.69 -5.57
CA ILE A 82 -3.26 -10.92 -5.94
C ILE A 82 -2.27 -12.08 -6.07
N ALA A 83 -2.50 -13.11 -5.26
CA ALA A 83 -1.75 -14.35 -5.28
C ALA A 83 -2.69 -15.54 -5.05
N SER A 84 -2.66 -16.51 -5.94
CA SER A 84 -3.35 -17.79 -5.75
C SER A 84 -2.67 -18.61 -4.66
N PRO A 85 -3.38 -19.44 -3.88
CA PRO A 85 -2.77 -20.35 -2.92
C PRO A 85 -1.75 -21.34 -3.53
N LYS A 86 -1.78 -21.53 -4.86
CA LYS A 86 -0.84 -22.39 -5.60
C LYS A 86 0.40 -21.65 -6.09
N GLU A 87 0.43 -20.33 -6.00
CA GLU A 87 1.55 -19.51 -6.43
C GLU A 87 2.57 -19.40 -5.30
N GLU A 88 3.84 -19.56 -5.64
CA GLU A 88 4.93 -19.38 -4.70
C GLU A 88 5.10 -17.89 -4.40
N VAL A 89 4.98 -17.55 -3.12
CA VAL A 89 5.22 -16.19 -2.60
C VAL A 89 6.45 -16.22 -1.71
N ARG A 90 7.43 -15.38 -2.02
CA ARG A 90 8.63 -15.17 -1.20
C ARG A 90 8.64 -13.73 -0.72
N ILE A 91 8.92 -13.53 0.57
CA ILE A 91 8.94 -12.21 1.20
C ILE A 91 10.22 -12.07 2.00
N SER A 92 10.91 -10.97 1.77
CA SER A 92 12.02 -10.48 2.58
C SER A 92 11.75 -9.05 3.02
N THR A 93 12.63 -8.46 3.81
CA THR A 93 12.46 -7.08 4.30
C THR A 93 12.48 -6.01 3.20
N ARG A 94 13.06 -6.30 2.05
CA ARG A 94 13.22 -5.33 0.93
C ARG A 94 12.59 -5.79 -0.37
N GLU A 95 12.17 -7.04 -0.44
CA GLU A 95 11.62 -7.60 -1.68
C GLU A 95 10.55 -8.63 -1.36
N ALA A 96 9.48 -8.59 -2.15
CA ALA A 96 8.55 -9.70 -2.26
C ALA A 96 8.47 -10.13 -3.73
N SER A 97 8.30 -11.44 -3.97
CA SER A 97 8.12 -11.98 -5.30
C SER A 97 7.01 -13.02 -5.33
N ILE A 98 6.25 -13.03 -6.42
CA ILE A 98 5.16 -13.96 -6.65
C ILE A 98 5.38 -14.63 -8.02
N LYS A 99 5.57 -15.95 -7.99
CA LYS A 99 5.76 -16.73 -9.21
C LYS A 99 4.41 -16.92 -9.91
N LYS A 100 4.27 -16.30 -11.06
CA LYS A 100 3.11 -16.39 -11.96
C LYS A 100 3.37 -17.40 -13.09
N ASN A 101 2.31 -17.76 -13.84
CA ASN A 101 2.44 -18.68 -14.96
C ASN A 101 3.39 -18.20 -16.09
N LYS A 102 3.53 -16.87 -16.25
CA LYS A 102 4.29 -16.26 -17.36
C LYS A 102 5.53 -15.49 -16.92
N GLY A 103 5.89 -15.53 -15.63
CA GLY A 103 7.04 -14.80 -15.10
C GLY A 103 6.93 -14.58 -13.60
N ILE A 104 7.67 -13.63 -13.09
CA ILE A 104 7.69 -13.31 -11.67
C ILE A 104 7.28 -11.86 -11.48
N LEU A 105 6.30 -11.63 -10.61
CA LEU A 105 5.96 -10.29 -10.13
C LEU A 105 6.88 -9.96 -8.97
N TYR A 106 7.63 -8.88 -9.08
CA TYR A 106 8.48 -8.34 -8.03
C TYR A 106 7.88 -7.10 -7.42
N ILE A 107 8.04 -6.98 -6.12
CA ILE A 107 7.77 -5.78 -5.33
C ILE A 107 9.04 -5.47 -4.57
N THR A 108 9.71 -4.38 -4.91
CA THR A 108 10.93 -3.93 -4.22
C THR A 108 10.64 -2.70 -3.37
N CYS A 109 11.25 -2.64 -2.19
CA CYS A 109 11.09 -1.53 -1.24
C CYS A 109 12.40 -0.74 -1.16
N GLU A 110 12.43 0.45 -1.75
CA GLU A 110 13.60 1.34 -1.73
C GLU A 110 13.68 2.13 -0.42
N ALA A 111 12.52 2.54 0.09
CA ALA A 111 12.42 3.22 1.38
C ALA A 111 11.28 2.59 2.21
N GLY A 112 11.59 2.18 3.43
CA GLY A 112 10.75 1.37 4.28
C GLY A 112 11.16 -0.10 4.27
N TYR A 113 10.35 -0.96 4.83
CA TYR A 113 10.55 -2.42 4.81
C TYR A 113 9.22 -3.16 4.67
N ILE A 114 9.29 -4.33 4.05
CA ILE A 114 8.14 -5.19 3.81
C ILE A 114 7.94 -6.09 5.03
N ASP A 115 6.70 -6.14 5.49
CA ASP A 115 6.21 -7.06 6.51
C ASP A 115 4.92 -7.72 6.01
N VAL A 116 4.50 -8.77 6.68
CA VAL A 116 3.23 -9.43 6.40
C VAL A 116 2.17 -8.83 7.32
N ALA A 117 1.13 -8.25 6.73
CA ALA A 117 0.06 -7.71 7.52
C ALA A 117 -0.69 -8.82 8.28
N PRO A 118 -1.27 -8.53 9.44
CA PRO A 118 -2.18 -9.46 10.11
C PRO A 118 -3.29 -9.91 9.16
N THR A 119 -3.55 -11.19 9.11
CA THR A 119 -4.60 -11.79 8.28
C THR A 119 -5.74 -12.27 9.16
N ASP A 120 -6.94 -12.39 8.58
CA ASP A 120 -8.03 -13.15 9.19
C ASP A 120 -7.69 -14.65 9.25
N SER A 121 -8.61 -15.45 9.77
CA SER A 121 -8.46 -16.90 9.89
C SER A 121 -8.22 -17.62 8.56
N ASP A 122 -8.56 -16.98 7.44
CA ASP A 122 -8.38 -17.51 6.08
C ASP A 122 -7.08 -17.06 5.42
N GLY A 123 -6.24 -16.32 6.12
CA GLY A 123 -5.01 -15.77 5.58
C GLY A 123 -5.25 -14.56 4.64
N ARG A 124 -6.39 -13.91 4.74
CA ARG A 124 -6.79 -12.77 3.90
C ARG A 124 -6.95 -11.52 4.75
N ILE A 125 -6.44 -10.40 4.27
CA ILE A 125 -6.71 -9.09 4.89
C ILE A 125 -7.95 -8.46 4.28
N PHE A 126 -8.15 -8.69 3.00
CA PHE A 126 -9.14 -7.99 2.20
C PHE A 126 -9.62 -8.91 1.09
N ASN A 127 -10.89 -9.17 1.07
CA ASN A 127 -11.55 -10.00 0.05
C ASN A 127 -12.70 -9.23 -0.60
N PRO A 128 -12.40 -8.18 -1.42
CA PRO A 128 -13.44 -7.38 -2.06
C PRO A 128 -14.19 -8.16 -3.15
N VAL A 129 -13.56 -9.23 -3.66
CA VAL A 129 -14.12 -10.05 -4.73
C VAL A 129 -14.01 -11.51 -4.34
N PRO A 130 -15.12 -12.25 -4.19
CA PRO A 130 -15.11 -13.68 -3.90
C PRO A 130 -14.25 -14.45 -4.91
N GLY A 131 -13.42 -15.37 -4.41
CA GLY A 131 -12.54 -16.20 -5.25
C GLY A 131 -11.14 -15.65 -5.51
N PHE A 132 -10.83 -14.43 -5.05
CA PHE A 132 -9.47 -13.92 -5.09
C PHE A 132 -8.80 -14.08 -3.72
N SER A 133 -7.53 -14.46 -3.73
CA SER A 133 -6.65 -14.40 -2.56
C SER A 133 -5.52 -13.40 -2.80
N PHE A 134 -4.99 -12.86 -1.70
CA PHE A 134 -3.97 -11.81 -1.74
C PHE A 134 -2.78 -12.21 -0.88
N ALA A 135 -1.57 -11.84 -1.34
CA ALA A 135 -0.41 -11.76 -0.47
C ALA A 135 -0.55 -10.47 0.35
N PRO A 136 -0.67 -10.55 1.69
CA PRO A 136 -0.96 -9.42 2.53
C PRO A 136 0.33 -8.65 2.88
N LEU A 137 0.83 -7.85 1.97
CA LEU A 137 2.02 -7.05 2.21
C LEU A 137 1.68 -5.76 2.97
N ARG A 138 2.49 -5.48 3.98
CA ARG A 138 2.49 -4.24 4.73
C ARG A 138 3.85 -3.58 4.58
N ILE A 139 3.87 -2.33 4.14
CA ILE A 139 5.11 -1.58 4.00
C ILE A 139 5.17 -0.56 5.12
N ILE A 140 6.21 -0.66 5.92
CA ILE A 140 6.41 0.16 7.12
C ILE A 140 7.54 1.14 6.85
N PRO A 141 7.43 2.44 7.22
CA PRO A 141 8.51 3.41 7.07
C PRO A 141 9.69 3.05 7.97
N GLU A 142 10.92 3.34 7.54
CA GLU A 142 12.15 3.06 8.33
C GLU A 142 12.21 3.80 9.66
N SER A 143 11.63 4.99 9.69
CA SER A 143 11.50 5.80 10.89
C SER A 143 10.37 6.81 10.71
N ILE A 144 10.00 7.43 11.82
CA ILE A 144 9.03 8.52 11.90
C ILE A 144 9.23 9.58 10.82
N GLY A 145 8.18 9.91 10.07
CA GLY A 145 8.20 10.95 9.05
C GLY A 145 9.00 10.64 7.79
N LYS A 146 9.54 9.42 7.66
CA LYS A 146 10.19 8.99 6.42
C LYS A 146 9.17 8.50 5.41
N LYS A 147 9.48 8.73 4.14
CA LYS A 147 8.65 8.24 3.03
C LYS A 147 8.72 6.72 2.92
N ILE A 148 7.69 6.15 2.34
CA ILE A 148 7.69 4.80 1.78
C ILE A 148 7.90 4.92 0.27
N GLN A 149 8.74 4.05 -0.31
CA GLN A 149 8.97 3.98 -1.75
C GLN A 149 9.05 2.53 -2.18
N ILE A 150 8.16 2.12 -3.06
CA ILE A 150 8.12 0.77 -3.64
C ILE A 150 8.03 0.82 -5.15
N ASN A 151 8.57 -0.23 -5.80
CA ASN A 151 8.39 -0.48 -7.23
C ASN A 151 7.79 -1.86 -7.43
N ILE A 152 6.88 -1.98 -8.38
CA ILE A 152 6.19 -3.21 -8.76
C ILE A 152 6.45 -3.42 -10.25
N TYR A 153 7.05 -4.54 -10.61
CA TYR A 153 7.36 -4.85 -12.00
C TYR A 153 7.28 -6.36 -12.27
N PHE A 154 7.21 -6.73 -13.53
CA PHE A 154 7.09 -8.11 -13.98
C PHE A 154 8.28 -8.49 -14.86
N CYS A 155 8.89 -9.67 -14.59
CA CYS A 155 9.99 -10.25 -15.37
C CYS A 155 9.67 -11.69 -15.79
#